data_f3727a853f50805ca2a7a4170789108a
#
_entry.id   f3727a853f50805ca2a7a4170789108a
#
_cell.length_a   1.000
_cell.length_b   1.000
_cell.length_c   1.000
_cell.angle_alpha   90.00
_cell.angle_beta   90.00
_cell.angle_gamma   90.00
#
_symmetry.space_group_name_H-M   'P 1'
#
loop_
_entity.id
_entity.type
_entity.pdbx_description
1 polymer ?
#
loop_
_entity_poly.entity_id
_entity_poly.type
_entity_poly.pdbx_seq_one_letter_code
_entity_poly.pdbx_strand_id
1 'polypeptide(L)'
;MLKFGLWIIPYLYLMDAKKTILMILDGWGLGTVHSSDAIAMADTPNMDALWNNYPHTTLITFGEDVGLPVGQMGNSEVGHMNIGAGRVIFQELARINKEIREDKVRHQPEVINLVNYCKEHHKPLHIMVL
;
A
#
# COMPACT_ATOMS: atom_id res chain seq x y z
N MET A 1 6.49 -1.26 13.69
CA MET A 1 5.75 -0.55 12.62
C MET A 1 6.78 -0.04 11.63
N LEU A 2 6.98 -0.76 10.54
CA LEU A 2 7.94 -0.35 9.50
C LEU A 2 7.35 0.84 8.73
N LYS A 3 8.07 1.93 8.67
CA LYS A 3 7.72 3.10 7.87
C LYS A 3 8.83 3.31 6.85
N PHE A 4 8.53 3.30 5.56
CA PHE A 4 9.48 3.66 4.53
C PHE A 4 9.53 5.18 4.35
N GLY A 5 10.72 5.73 4.20
CA GLY A 5 10.89 7.11 3.77
C GLY A 5 10.95 7.18 2.24
N LEU A 6 9.98 7.81 1.62
CA LEU A 6 10.07 8.22 0.22
C LEU A 6 10.68 9.63 0.18
N TRP A 7 11.84 9.75 -0.45
CA TRP A 7 12.52 11.03 -0.59
C TRP A 7 12.30 11.57 -1.98
N ILE A 8 11.53 12.64 -2.08
CA ILE A 8 11.52 13.47 -3.27
C ILE A 8 12.40 14.67 -2.95
N ILE A 9 13.63 14.68 -3.46
CA ILE A 9 14.54 15.80 -3.29
C ILE A 9 14.24 16.80 -4.41
N PRO A 10 13.66 17.97 -4.11
CA PRO A 10 13.55 19.03 -5.10
C PRO A 10 14.91 19.74 -5.22
N TYR A 11 15.87 19.09 -5.87
CA TYR A 11 17.16 19.74 -6.26
C TYR A 11 16.99 20.55 -7.54
N LEU A 12 15.93 21.34 -7.64
CA LEU A 12 15.50 21.94 -8.91
C LEU A 12 15.62 23.46 -8.99
N TYR A 13 16.36 24.09 -8.07
CA TYR A 13 16.38 25.56 -8.08
C TYR A 13 17.57 26.21 -8.80
N LEU A 14 18.49 25.45 -9.40
CA LEU A 14 19.70 26.01 -9.99
C LEU A 14 20.10 25.50 -11.38
N MET A 15 19.31 24.68 -12.03
CA MET A 15 19.61 24.26 -13.41
C MET A 15 18.33 24.28 -14.28
N ASP A 16 18.44 24.87 -15.43
CA ASP A 16 17.40 24.96 -16.47
C ASP A 16 16.96 23.59 -17.07
N ALA A 17 17.38 22.52 -16.44
CA ALA A 17 17.05 21.14 -16.83
C ALA A 17 16.05 20.55 -15.81
N LYS A 18 14.81 20.40 -16.24
CA LYS A 18 13.71 19.71 -15.49
C LYS A 18 13.98 18.21 -15.36
N LYS A 19 15.05 17.86 -14.63
CA LYS A 19 15.38 16.45 -14.37
C LYS A 19 15.03 16.12 -12.93
N THR A 20 14.33 15.01 -12.72
CA THR A 20 13.95 14.50 -11.41
C THR A 20 14.57 13.13 -11.21
N ILE A 21 15.10 12.86 -10.03
CA ILE A 21 15.58 11.54 -9.62
C ILE A 21 14.64 11.04 -8.54
N LEU A 22 14.03 9.90 -8.75
CA LEU A 22 13.34 9.12 -7.71
C LEU A 22 14.29 8.03 -7.22
N MET A 23 14.70 8.11 -5.96
CA MET A 23 15.54 7.08 -5.34
C MET A 23 14.69 6.30 -4.33
N ILE A 24 14.53 5.01 -4.55
CA ILE A 24 13.79 4.10 -3.67
C ILE A 24 14.81 3.27 -2.91
N LEU A 25 14.88 3.48 -1.60
CA LEU A 25 15.72 2.69 -0.69
C LEU A 25 14.84 1.60 -0.09
N ASP A 26 14.72 0.48 -0.78
CA ASP A 26 13.87 -0.64 -0.36
C ASP A 26 14.41 -1.24 0.95
N GLY A 27 13.53 -1.44 1.92
CA GLY A 27 13.90 -1.87 3.27
C GLY A 27 14.39 -0.75 4.20
N TRP A 28 14.59 0.48 3.73
CA TRP A 28 14.95 1.60 4.59
C TRP A 28 13.72 2.11 5.34
N GLY A 29 13.63 1.81 6.64
CA GLY A 29 12.45 2.13 7.45
C GLY A 29 12.82 2.79 8.77
N LEU A 30 11.81 3.25 9.48
CA LEU A 30 11.90 3.78 10.83
C LEU A 30 11.41 2.72 11.81
N GLY A 31 12.30 2.15 12.60
CA GLY A 31 11.97 1.21 13.65
C GLY A 31 11.40 1.89 14.89
N THR A 32 10.77 1.10 15.77
CA THR A 32 10.26 1.57 17.06
C THR A 32 11.20 1.23 18.22
N VAL A 33 12.10 0.27 18.02
CA VAL A 33 13.05 -0.21 19.02
C VAL A 33 14.47 0.02 18.51
N HIS A 34 15.14 1.02 19.04
CA HIS A 34 16.47 1.45 18.59
C HIS A 34 17.50 0.31 18.57
N SER A 35 17.52 -0.55 19.58
CA SER A 35 18.48 -1.65 19.68
C SER A 35 18.33 -2.76 18.63
N SER A 36 17.19 -2.80 17.93
CA SER A 36 16.93 -3.73 16.82
C SER A 36 16.77 -3.03 15.46
N ASP A 37 17.04 -1.73 15.42
CA ASP A 37 16.98 -0.92 14.20
C ASP A 37 18.40 -0.65 13.70
N ALA A 38 18.84 -1.46 12.75
CA ALA A 38 20.18 -1.36 12.18
C ALA A 38 20.44 -0.01 11.49
N ILE A 39 19.42 0.61 10.93
CA ILE A 39 19.51 1.93 10.29
C ILE A 39 19.73 3.01 11.34
N ALA A 40 18.96 2.97 12.43
CA ALA A 40 19.10 3.92 13.53
C ALA A 40 20.44 3.79 14.28
N MET A 41 21.07 2.59 14.24
CA MET A 41 22.39 2.36 14.85
C MET A 41 23.55 2.62 13.90
N ALA A 42 23.32 2.76 12.61
CA ALA A 42 24.37 3.00 11.63
C ALA A 42 24.77 4.48 11.59
N ASP A 43 26.01 4.73 11.23
CA ASP A 43 26.49 6.08 10.93
C ASP A 43 26.06 6.47 9.51
N THR A 44 25.02 7.31 9.41
CA THR A 44 24.38 7.69 8.14
C THR A 44 24.37 9.22 7.94
N PRO A 45 25.53 9.90 7.98
CA PRO A 45 25.60 11.36 8.05
C PRO A 45 24.93 12.07 6.89
N ASN A 46 24.95 11.51 5.69
CA ASN A 46 24.28 12.09 4.53
C ASN A 46 22.74 11.99 4.63
N MET A 47 22.22 10.85 5.09
CA MET A 47 20.78 10.66 5.28
C MET A 47 20.28 11.51 6.44
N ASP A 48 21.04 11.61 7.52
CA ASP A 48 20.74 12.45 8.67
C ASP A 48 20.69 13.93 8.26
N ALA A 49 21.64 14.37 7.45
CA ALA A 49 21.66 15.73 6.91
C ALA A 49 20.43 16.00 6.00
N LEU A 50 20.06 15.05 5.15
CA LEU A 50 18.85 15.16 4.32
C LEU A 50 17.59 15.22 5.18
N TRP A 51 17.50 14.35 6.19
CA TRP A 51 16.37 14.34 7.11
C TRP A 51 16.20 15.66 7.85
N ASN A 52 17.30 16.22 8.35
CA ASN A 52 17.27 17.42 9.17
C ASN A 52 17.06 18.72 8.37
N ASN A 53 17.48 18.76 7.11
CA ASN A 53 17.52 20.00 6.33
C ASN A 53 16.46 20.10 5.23
N TYR A 54 15.76 19.01 4.89
CA TYR A 54 14.79 19.00 3.80
C TYR A 54 13.42 18.53 4.25
N PRO A 55 12.34 18.96 3.58
CA PRO A 55 11.00 18.46 3.85
C PRO A 55 10.93 16.94 3.70
N HIS A 56 10.35 16.27 4.67
CA HIS A 56 10.19 14.83 4.67
C HIS A 56 8.85 14.41 5.26
N THR A 57 8.42 13.20 4.95
CA THR A 57 7.21 12.59 5.49
C THR A 57 7.41 11.08 5.67
N THR A 58 6.48 10.45 6.35
CA THR A 58 6.48 8.99 6.53
C THR A 58 5.32 8.38 5.79
N LEU A 59 5.54 7.22 5.20
CA LEU A 59 4.51 6.42 4.53
C LEU A 59 4.22 5.16 5.34
N ILE A 60 2.95 4.75 5.36
CA ILE A 60 2.55 3.44 5.86
C ILE A 60 2.82 2.41 4.76
N THR A 61 3.33 1.25 5.15
CA THR A 61 3.81 0.23 4.21
C THR A 61 3.17 -1.14 4.42
N PHE A 62 2.07 -1.21 5.17
CA PHE A 62 1.42 -2.47 5.51
C PHE A 62 -0.10 -2.30 5.55
N GLY A 63 -0.82 -3.40 5.49
CA GLY A 63 -2.27 -3.43 5.63
C GLY A 63 -3.02 -2.69 4.54
N GLU A 64 -4.22 -2.25 4.85
CA GLU A 64 -5.13 -1.65 3.87
C GLU A 64 -4.66 -0.33 3.28
N ASP A 65 -3.82 0.40 4.00
CA ASP A 65 -3.23 1.64 3.50
C ASP A 65 -2.36 1.45 2.24
N VAL A 66 -1.93 0.21 2.00
CA VAL A 66 -1.18 -0.17 0.79
C VAL A 66 -1.92 -1.22 -0.06
N GLY A 67 -3.18 -1.49 0.23
CA GLY A 67 -4.02 -2.42 -0.53
C GLY A 67 -3.86 -3.89 -0.16
N LEU A 68 -3.31 -4.19 1.01
CA LEU A 68 -3.17 -5.53 1.58
C LEU A 68 -4.25 -5.81 2.63
N PRO A 69 -4.51 -7.06 2.99
CA PRO A 69 -5.36 -7.38 4.14
C PRO A 69 -4.90 -6.70 5.43
N VAL A 70 -5.83 -6.46 6.35
CA VAL A 70 -5.56 -5.86 7.66
C VAL A 70 -4.42 -6.59 8.37
N GLY A 71 -3.43 -5.83 8.83
CA GLY A 71 -2.29 -6.36 9.59
C GLY A 71 -1.23 -7.11 8.78
N GLN A 72 -1.44 -7.32 7.49
CA GLN A 72 -0.45 -7.95 6.64
C GLN A 72 0.73 -7.02 6.40
N MET A 73 1.94 -7.54 6.61
CA MET A 73 3.19 -6.81 6.33
C MET A 73 3.30 -6.52 4.84
N GLY A 74 3.76 -5.32 4.52
CA GLY A 74 4.04 -4.91 3.14
C GLY A 74 5.21 -5.66 2.52
N ASN A 75 5.29 -5.56 1.20
CA ASN A 75 6.39 -6.10 0.41
C ASN A 75 6.75 -5.13 -0.72
N SER A 76 7.89 -5.39 -1.35
CA SER A 76 8.42 -4.55 -2.42
C SER A 76 7.50 -4.46 -3.63
N GLU A 77 6.86 -5.57 -4.02
CA GLU A 77 5.96 -5.63 -5.17
C GLU A 77 4.79 -4.65 -5.00
N VAL A 78 4.09 -4.73 -3.87
CA VAL A 78 2.95 -3.85 -3.57
C VAL A 78 3.37 -2.39 -3.46
N GLY A 79 4.51 -2.12 -2.81
CA GLY A 79 5.05 -0.77 -2.68
C GLY A 79 5.36 -0.13 -4.04
N HIS A 80 6.09 -0.83 -4.90
CA HIS A 80 6.43 -0.35 -6.24
C HIS A 80 5.21 -0.20 -7.14
N MET A 81 4.23 -1.12 -7.01
CA MET A 81 2.97 -1.02 -7.75
C MET A 81 2.20 0.26 -7.38
N ASN A 82 2.10 0.56 -6.09
CA ASN A 82 1.42 1.77 -5.61
C ASN A 82 2.14 3.05 -6.05
N ILE A 83 3.48 3.06 -5.98
CA ILE A 83 4.29 4.19 -6.45
C ILE A 83 4.08 4.40 -7.95
N GLY A 84 4.16 3.34 -8.75
CA GLY A 84 3.97 3.42 -10.20
C GLY A 84 2.56 3.82 -10.62
N ALA A 85 1.55 3.41 -9.87
CA ALA A 85 0.15 3.75 -10.14
C ALA A 85 -0.25 5.14 -9.61
N GLY A 86 0.52 5.74 -8.69
CA GLY A 86 0.18 6.98 -8.01
C GLY A 86 -1.07 6.89 -7.12
N ARG A 87 -1.47 5.68 -6.76
CA ARG A 87 -2.62 5.39 -5.89
C ARG A 87 -2.50 4.02 -5.26
N VAL A 88 -3.26 3.77 -4.20
CA VAL A 88 -3.35 2.44 -3.60
C VAL A 88 -4.03 1.47 -4.57
N ILE A 89 -3.36 0.36 -4.86
CA ILE A 89 -3.88 -0.78 -5.62
C ILE A 89 -4.24 -1.87 -4.63
N PHE A 90 -5.52 -2.09 -4.43
CA PHE A 90 -5.98 -3.18 -3.57
C PHE A 90 -5.70 -4.53 -4.23
N GLN A 91 -5.02 -5.40 -3.51
CA GLN A 91 -4.90 -6.81 -3.87
C GLN A 91 -6.27 -7.49 -3.80
N GLU A 92 -6.43 -8.56 -4.55
CA GLU A 92 -7.76 -9.16 -4.79
C GLU A 92 -8.48 -9.53 -3.49
N LEU A 93 -7.78 -10.21 -2.57
CA LEU A 93 -8.36 -10.57 -1.28
C LEU A 93 -8.76 -9.34 -0.44
N ALA A 94 -7.90 -8.32 -0.41
CA ALA A 94 -8.21 -7.09 0.32
C ALA A 94 -9.38 -6.33 -0.29
N ARG A 95 -9.49 -6.32 -1.63
CA ARG A 95 -10.61 -5.74 -2.37
C ARG A 95 -11.91 -6.46 -2.07
N ILE A 96 -11.92 -7.80 -2.12
CA ILE A 96 -13.10 -8.62 -1.81
C ILE A 96 -13.55 -8.37 -0.36
N ASN A 97 -12.62 -8.43 0.58
CA ASN A 97 -12.93 -8.17 1.99
C ASN A 97 -13.53 -6.78 2.22
N LYS A 98 -13.01 -5.78 1.52
CA LYS A 98 -13.54 -4.41 1.56
C LYS A 98 -14.97 -4.35 1.00
N GLU A 99 -15.22 -4.94 -0.15
CA GLU A 99 -16.55 -4.98 -0.77
C GLU A 99 -17.58 -5.72 0.09
N ILE A 100 -17.16 -6.78 0.79
CA ILE A 100 -18.01 -7.48 1.76
C ILE A 100 -18.34 -6.58 2.95
N ARG A 101 -17.34 -5.91 3.54
CA ARG A 101 -17.57 -4.99 4.67
C ARG A 101 -18.44 -3.79 4.31
N GLU A 102 -18.30 -3.29 3.10
CA GLU A 102 -19.10 -2.19 2.57
C GLU A 102 -20.47 -2.66 2.04
N ASP A 103 -20.78 -3.94 2.23
CA ASP A 103 -22.05 -4.56 1.85
C ASP A 103 -22.36 -4.47 0.34
N LYS A 104 -21.34 -4.35 -0.48
CA LYS A 104 -21.50 -4.20 -1.93
C LYS A 104 -21.80 -5.50 -2.65
N VAL A 105 -21.31 -6.63 -2.14
CA VAL A 105 -21.43 -7.94 -2.80
C VAL A 105 -22.89 -8.32 -3.05
N ARG A 106 -23.77 -8.13 -2.06
CA ARG A 106 -25.18 -8.45 -2.21
C ARG A 106 -25.95 -7.56 -3.20
N HIS A 107 -25.36 -6.42 -3.56
CA HIS A 107 -25.93 -5.47 -4.51
C HIS A 107 -25.37 -5.64 -5.93
N GLN A 108 -24.46 -6.59 -6.13
CA GLN A 108 -23.93 -6.89 -7.46
C GLN A 108 -25.05 -7.44 -8.35
N PRO A 109 -25.24 -6.92 -9.58
CA PRO A 109 -26.29 -7.37 -10.48
C PRO A 109 -26.27 -8.88 -10.73
N GLU A 110 -25.06 -9.45 -10.83
CA GLU A 110 -24.84 -10.88 -11.07
C GLU A 110 -25.38 -11.73 -9.92
N VAL A 111 -25.15 -11.30 -8.68
CA VAL A 111 -25.63 -11.98 -7.46
C VAL A 111 -27.15 -11.89 -7.38
N ILE A 112 -27.70 -10.70 -7.62
CA ILE A 112 -29.15 -10.46 -7.61
C ILE A 112 -29.83 -11.32 -8.67
N ASN A 113 -29.34 -11.31 -9.90
CA ASN A 113 -29.89 -12.08 -11.02
C ASN A 113 -29.87 -13.58 -10.74
N LEU A 114 -28.76 -14.10 -10.18
CA LEU A 114 -28.64 -15.52 -9.81
C LEU A 114 -29.66 -15.89 -8.74
N VAL A 115 -29.78 -15.09 -7.69
CA VAL A 115 -30.75 -15.33 -6.61
C VAL A 115 -32.19 -15.30 -7.14
N ASN A 116 -32.51 -14.32 -7.98
CA ASN A 116 -33.85 -14.23 -8.58
C ASN A 116 -34.14 -15.43 -9.50
N TYR A 117 -33.18 -15.82 -10.34
CA TYR A 117 -33.32 -17.02 -11.18
C TYR A 117 -33.63 -18.26 -10.33
N CYS A 118 -32.88 -18.49 -9.24
CA CYS A 118 -33.10 -19.62 -8.36
C CYS A 118 -34.52 -19.59 -7.72
N LYS A 119 -34.98 -18.41 -7.30
CA LYS A 119 -36.31 -18.21 -6.74
C LYS A 119 -37.42 -18.50 -7.76
N GLU A 120 -37.35 -17.91 -8.94
CA GLU A 120 -38.33 -18.04 -10.01
C GLU A 120 -38.49 -19.49 -10.52
N HIS A 121 -37.36 -20.21 -10.57
CA HIS A 121 -37.32 -21.59 -11.09
C HIS A 121 -37.35 -22.65 -9.98
N HIS A 122 -37.55 -22.26 -8.73
CA HIS A 122 -37.50 -23.16 -7.56
C HIS A 122 -36.26 -24.05 -7.52
N LYS A 123 -35.10 -23.48 -7.84
CA LYS A 123 -33.77 -24.16 -7.86
C LYS A 123 -32.99 -23.85 -6.60
N PRO A 124 -32.22 -24.81 -6.07
CA PRO A 124 -31.28 -24.53 -5.01
C PRO A 124 -30.09 -23.70 -5.52
N LEU A 125 -29.60 -22.79 -4.69
CA LEU A 125 -28.32 -22.10 -4.89
C LEU A 125 -27.24 -22.86 -4.13
N HIS A 126 -26.22 -23.36 -4.86
CA HIS A 126 -25.06 -24.00 -4.27
C HIS A 126 -23.93 -23.00 -4.18
N ILE A 127 -23.39 -22.79 -2.97
CA ILE A 127 -22.25 -21.91 -2.71
C ILE A 127 -21.08 -22.81 -2.33
N MET A 128 -19.98 -22.69 -3.09
CA MET A 128 -18.70 -23.33 -2.79
C MET A 128 -17.74 -22.27 -2.28
N VAL A 129 -17.14 -22.50 -1.13
CA VAL A 129 -16.12 -21.66 -0.53
C VAL A 129 -14.84 -22.48 -0.34
N LEU A 130 -13.70 -21.83 -0.51
CA LEU A 130 -12.35 -22.39 -0.29
C LEU A 130 -11.81 -21.86 1.03
#